data_46a27cbdc722ae5e497c74bacee9995b
#
_entry.id   46a27cbdc722ae5e497c74bacee9995b
#
_cell.length_a   1.000
_cell.length_b   1.000
_cell.length_c   1.000
_cell.angle_alpha   90.00
_cell.angle_beta   90.00
_cell.angle_gamma   90.00
#
_symmetry.space_group_name_H-M   'P 1'
#
loop_
_entity.id
_entity.type
_entity.pdbx_description
1 polymer ?
#
loop_
_entity_poly.entity_id
_entity_poly.type
_entity_poly.pdbx_seq_one_letter_code
_entity_poly.pdbx_strand_id
1 'polypeptide(L)'
;VLMSKGFAKEEPNKQKRRKAWIRYEREYSLSAGHLDWHDPGNGKQVYVVLDDASRKILAGGEFENATEENSTKLVEEVISKYGYIQIIRETITDHGTQFYANKRDKDGKAEHGFERFLEEHNIKHILCRYKHPQSNGKVEKWFDLYRIHRKRFPTFEEFIEWYNNRPHGSLNLRRAE
;
A
#
# COMPACT_ATOMS: atom_id res chain seq x y z
N VAL A 1 -13.09 36.04 0.94
CA VAL A 1 -12.97 36.89 2.14
C VAL A 1 -11.52 37.33 2.37
N LEU A 2 -10.51 36.45 2.31
CA LEU A 2 -9.09 36.84 2.52
C LEU A 2 -8.52 37.66 1.35
N MET A 3 -8.91 37.36 0.11
CA MET A 3 -8.45 38.08 -1.08
C MET A 3 -9.09 39.49 -1.15
N SER A 4 -10.38 39.61 -0.86
CA SER A 4 -11.07 40.90 -0.87
C SER A 4 -10.60 41.86 0.21
N LYS A 5 -9.91 41.37 1.26
CA LYS A 5 -9.32 42.17 2.34
C LYS A 5 -7.81 42.40 2.17
N GLY A 6 -7.20 42.00 1.04
CA GLY A 6 -5.77 42.20 0.78
C GLY A 6 -4.81 41.27 1.56
N PHE A 7 -5.34 40.29 2.32
CA PHE A 7 -4.53 39.36 3.08
C PHE A 7 -3.98 38.18 2.25
N ALA A 8 -4.47 38.02 1.02
CA ALA A 8 -3.95 37.03 0.07
C ALA A 8 -3.87 37.64 -1.33
N LYS A 9 -2.84 37.30 -2.08
CA LYS A 9 -2.67 37.68 -3.50
C LYS A 9 -2.88 36.43 -4.36
N GLU A 10 -3.52 36.61 -5.52
CA GLU A 10 -3.52 35.55 -6.54
C GLU A 10 -2.11 35.32 -7.05
N GLU A 11 -1.67 34.05 -6.98
CA GLU A 11 -0.43 33.58 -7.60
C GLU A 11 -0.79 32.69 -8.82
N PRO A 12 -1.03 33.28 -10.01
CA PRO A 12 -1.48 32.54 -11.20
C PRO A 12 -0.49 31.44 -11.62
N ASN A 13 0.79 31.62 -11.32
CA ASN A 13 1.84 30.65 -11.62
C ASN A 13 1.83 29.43 -10.69
N LYS A 14 1.26 29.54 -9.49
CA LYS A 14 1.09 28.43 -8.56
C LYS A 14 -0.05 27.51 -8.99
N GLN A 15 -1.11 28.05 -9.58
CA GLN A 15 -2.25 27.28 -10.12
C GLN A 15 -1.88 26.53 -11.40
N LYS A 16 -1.08 27.13 -12.30
CA LYS A 16 -0.63 26.51 -13.55
C LYS A 16 0.34 25.32 -13.35
N ARG A 17 0.98 25.18 -12.19
CA ARG A 17 1.90 24.07 -11.88
C ARG A 17 1.22 22.82 -11.36
N ARG A 18 -0.04 22.85 -10.96
CA ARG A 18 -0.78 21.68 -10.53
C ARG A 18 -1.34 20.96 -11.75
N LYS A 19 -0.66 19.91 -12.21
CA LYS A 19 -1.29 18.94 -13.12
C LYS A 19 -2.57 18.43 -12.47
N ALA A 20 -3.63 18.29 -13.26
CA ALA A 20 -4.88 17.71 -12.79
C ALA A 20 -4.58 16.37 -12.11
N TRP A 21 -5.08 16.19 -10.90
CA TRP A 21 -4.94 14.96 -10.17
C TRP A 21 -5.74 13.87 -10.89
N ILE A 22 -5.04 12.89 -11.46
CA ILE A 22 -5.69 11.69 -11.99
C ILE A 22 -5.73 10.69 -10.86
N ARG A 23 -6.95 10.37 -10.40
CA ARG A 23 -7.17 9.35 -9.38
C ARG A 23 -6.82 7.99 -9.98
N TYR A 24 -5.75 7.39 -9.47
CA TYR A 24 -5.34 6.04 -9.84
C TYR A 24 -6.03 5.06 -8.88
N GLU A 25 -7.00 4.32 -9.37
CA GLU A 25 -7.79 3.39 -8.57
C GLU A 25 -8.29 2.24 -9.43
N ARG A 26 -8.15 1.02 -8.94
CA ARG A 26 -8.77 -0.15 -9.57
C ARG A 26 -10.26 -0.13 -9.29
N GLU A 27 -11.04 -0.64 -10.24
CA GLU A 27 -12.50 -0.67 -10.14
C GLU A 27 -12.99 -1.74 -9.15
N TYR A 28 -12.29 -2.87 -9.10
CA TYR A 28 -12.70 -4.03 -8.31
C TYR A 28 -11.66 -4.39 -7.24
N SER A 29 -12.16 -4.83 -6.07
CA SER A 29 -11.34 -5.40 -5.00
C SER A 29 -10.57 -6.62 -5.50
N LEU A 30 -9.41 -6.90 -4.90
CA LEU A 30 -8.46 -7.94 -5.29
C LEU A 30 -7.86 -7.78 -6.69
N SER A 31 -8.11 -6.67 -7.38
CA SER A 31 -7.43 -6.38 -8.66
C SER A 31 -5.98 -6.00 -8.44
N ALA A 32 -5.68 -5.22 -7.41
CA ALA A 32 -4.31 -4.87 -7.04
C ALA A 32 -4.18 -4.65 -5.54
N GLY A 33 -3.06 -5.07 -4.97
CA GLY A 33 -2.66 -4.79 -3.59
C GLY A 33 -1.42 -3.91 -3.54
N HIS A 34 -1.45 -2.89 -2.69
CA HIS A 34 -0.26 -2.14 -2.30
C HIS A 34 0.43 -2.84 -1.14
N LEU A 35 1.69 -3.15 -1.31
CA LEU A 35 2.52 -3.82 -0.33
C LEU A 35 3.64 -2.88 0.09
N ASP A 36 3.80 -2.68 1.39
CA ASP A 36 4.86 -1.81 1.88
C ASP A 36 5.26 -2.15 3.31
N TRP A 37 6.54 -1.91 3.62
CA TRP A 37 7.12 -2.03 4.93
C TRP A 37 7.29 -0.65 5.57
N HIS A 38 7.07 -0.56 6.86
CA HIS A 38 7.22 0.67 7.62
C HIS A 38 7.90 0.41 8.96
N ASP A 39 8.91 1.21 9.27
CA ASP A 39 9.52 1.26 10.59
C ASP A 39 8.84 2.35 11.44
N PRO A 40 8.03 1.99 12.45
CA PRO A 40 7.40 2.96 13.34
C PRO A 40 8.35 3.47 14.45
N GLY A 41 9.61 3.03 14.48
CA GLY A 41 10.61 3.43 15.47
C GLY A 41 10.44 2.78 16.85
N ASN A 42 9.72 1.68 16.96
CA ASN A 42 9.49 0.94 18.21
C ASN A 42 10.18 -0.43 18.25
N GLY A 43 11.15 -0.67 17.36
CA GLY A 43 11.88 -1.93 17.24
C GLY A 43 11.15 -3.03 16.47
N LYS A 44 9.99 -2.72 15.90
CA LYS A 44 9.22 -3.61 15.04
C LYS A 44 9.13 -3.05 13.62
N GLN A 45 9.00 -3.94 12.66
CA GLN A 45 8.69 -3.60 11.27
C GLN A 45 7.23 -3.94 10.97
N VAL A 46 6.49 -3.02 10.38
CA VAL A 46 5.07 -3.23 10.05
C VAL A 46 4.93 -3.47 8.57
N TYR A 47 4.24 -4.53 8.20
CA TYR A 47 3.98 -4.86 6.82
C TYR A 47 2.49 -5.09 6.59
N VAL A 48 1.98 -4.58 5.47
CA VAL A 48 0.57 -4.74 5.09
C VAL A 48 0.40 -4.97 3.60
N VAL A 49 -0.71 -5.64 3.28
CA VAL A 49 -1.28 -5.75 1.94
C VAL A 49 -2.59 -4.97 1.95
N LEU A 50 -2.59 -3.79 1.33
CA LEU A 50 -3.74 -2.90 1.23
C LEU A 50 -4.38 -3.02 -0.14
N ASP A 51 -5.66 -3.37 -0.20
CA ASP A 51 -6.40 -3.42 -1.46
C ASP A 51 -6.57 -2.03 -2.09
N ASP A 52 -6.26 -1.93 -3.38
CA ASP A 52 -6.27 -0.67 -4.11
C ASP A 52 -7.67 -0.06 -4.25
N ALA A 53 -8.68 -0.86 -4.46
CA ALA A 53 -10.06 -0.43 -4.66
C ALA A 53 -10.78 -0.15 -3.34
N SER A 54 -10.87 -1.15 -2.47
CA SER A 54 -11.65 -1.07 -1.23
C SER A 54 -10.93 -0.39 -0.07
N ARG A 55 -9.62 -0.20 -0.13
CA ARG A 55 -8.79 0.28 0.99
C ARG A 55 -8.70 -0.69 2.17
N LYS A 56 -9.20 -1.90 2.02
CA LYS A 56 -9.15 -2.93 3.04
C LYS A 56 -7.72 -3.42 3.25
N ILE A 57 -7.32 -3.59 4.48
CA ILE A 57 -6.14 -4.39 4.78
C ILE A 57 -6.54 -5.85 4.66
N LEU A 58 -5.98 -6.52 3.66
CA LEU A 58 -6.25 -7.92 3.36
C LEU A 58 -5.46 -8.84 4.29
N ALA A 59 -4.19 -8.49 4.54
CA ALA A 59 -3.29 -9.11 5.49
C ALA A 59 -2.31 -8.09 6.05
N GLY A 60 -1.73 -8.35 7.21
CA GLY A 60 -0.71 -7.49 7.81
C GLY A 60 -0.19 -8.03 9.11
N GLY A 61 0.93 -7.49 9.57
CA GLY A 61 1.55 -7.89 10.83
C GLY A 61 2.65 -6.94 11.29
N GLU A 62 3.05 -7.15 12.54
CA GLU A 62 4.19 -6.51 13.19
C GLU A 62 5.30 -7.56 13.35
N PHE A 63 6.46 -7.34 12.74
CA PHE A 63 7.57 -8.29 12.64
C PHE A 63 8.84 -7.72 13.27
N GLU A 64 9.77 -8.58 13.63
CA GLU A 64 11.10 -8.15 14.09
C GLU A 64 11.94 -7.58 12.94
N ASN A 65 11.81 -8.15 11.74
CA ASN A 65 12.58 -7.76 10.56
C ASN A 65 11.73 -7.75 9.30
N ALA A 66 12.05 -6.82 8.39
CA ALA A 66 11.52 -6.78 7.04
C ALA A 66 12.28 -7.80 6.18
N THR A 67 11.67 -8.96 5.92
CA THR A 67 12.27 -10.04 5.14
C THR A 67 11.42 -10.42 3.94
N GLU A 68 12.05 -11.05 2.96
CA GLU A 68 11.41 -11.64 1.80
C GLU A 68 10.38 -12.72 2.21
N GLU A 69 10.75 -13.58 3.18
CA GLU A 69 9.88 -14.64 3.67
C GLU A 69 8.60 -14.09 4.30
N ASN A 70 8.73 -13.05 5.13
CA ASN A 70 7.56 -12.39 5.73
C ASN A 70 6.69 -11.70 4.67
N SER A 71 7.32 -11.15 3.61
CA SER A 71 6.60 -10.55 2.48
C SER A 71 5.78 -11.60 1.72
N THR A 72 6.39 -12.75 1.43
CA THR A 72 5.74 -13.88 0.77
C THR A 72 4.60 -14.45 1.61
N LYS A 73 4.85 -14.69 2.90
CA LYS A 73 3.86 -15.24 3.84
C LYS A 73 2.57 -14.43 3.89
N LEU A 74 2.65 -13.10 3.89
CA LEU A 74 1.43 -12.29 3.91
C LEU A 74 0.65 -12.35 2.59
N VAL A 75 1.32 -12.48 1.45
CA VAL A 75 0.61 -12.70 0.17
C VAL A 75 -0.03 -14.08 0.13
N GLU A 76 0.64 -15.12 0.66
CA GLU A 76 0.05 -16.45 0.84
C GLU A 76 -1.20 -16.40 1.73
N GLU A 77 -1.16 -15.62 2.81
CA GLU A 77 -2.33 -15.41 3.67
C GLU A 77 -3.48 -14.78 2.89
N VAL A 78 -3.22 -13.78 2.05
CA VAL A 78 -4.25 -13.17 1.18
C VAL A 78 -4.82 -14.21 0.22
N ILE A 79 -3.97 -15.02 -0.42
CA ILE A 79 -4.42 -16.08 -1.33
C ILE A 79 -5.29 -17.11 -0.59
N SER A 80 -4.85 -17.56 0.58
CA SER A 80 -5.58 -18.53 1.40
C SER A 80 -6.95 -17.99 1.84
N LYS A 81 -7.01 -16.73 2.24
CA LYS A 81 -8.20 -16.10 2.83
C LYS A 81 -9.22 -15.65 1.79
N TYR A 82 -8.76 -15.20 0.64
CA TYR A 82 -9.62 -14.60 -0.39
C TYR A 82 -9.61 -15.34 -1.74
N GLY A 83 -8.70 -16.29 -1.94
CA GLY A 83 -8.51 -16.98 -3.22
C GLY A 83 -9.75 -17.73 -3.72
N TYR A 84 -10.68 -18.08 -2.82
CA TYR A 84 -11.97 -18.67 -3.20
C TYR A 84 -12.91 -17.68 -3.92
N ILE A 85 -12.69 -16.36 -3.75
CA ILE A 85 -13.37 -15.29 -4.48
C ILE A 85 -12.60 -14.99 -5.75
N GLN A 86 -11.35 -14.58 -5.57
CA GLN A 86 -10.40 -14.25 -6.64
C GLN A 86 -8.99 -14.18 -6.07
N ILE A 87 -8.02 -14.73 -6.80
CA ILE A 87 -6.61 -14.49 -6.50
C ILE A 87 -6.29 -13.03 -6.85
N ILE A 88 -5.54 -12.36 -5.97
CA ILE A 88 -5.05 -11.00 -6.25
C ILE A 88 -4.27 -10.99 -7.57
N ARG A 89 -4.59 -10.06 -8.47
CA ARG A 89 -4.02 -10.07 -9.84
C ARG A 89 -2.69 -9.34 -9.94
N GLU A 90 -2.56 -8.25 -9.18
CA GLU A 90 -1.39 -7.37 -9.23
C GLU A 90 -0.93 -7.03 -7.83
N THR A 91 0.38 -6.95 -7.64
CA THR A 91 1.00 -6.38 -6.44
C THR A 91 1.80 -5.15 -6.81
N ILE A 92 1.67 -4.08 -6.04
CA ILE A 92 2.36 -2.81 -6.22
C ILE A 92 3.30 -2.62 -5.04
N THR A 93 4.61 -2.56 -5.29
CA THR A 93 5.65 -2.41 -4.25
C THR A 93 6.61 -1.29 -4.62
N ASP A 94 7.39 -0.87 -3.65
CA ASP A 94 8.61 -0.12 -3.91
C ASP A 94 9.75 -1.05 -4.42
N HIS A 95 10.97 -0.51 -4.52
CA HIS A 95 12.18 -1.25 -4.90
C HIS A 95 12.95 -1.80 -3.70
N GLY A 96 12.28 -2.06 -2.59
CA GLY A 96 12.88 -2.67 -1.40
C GLY A 96 13.43 -4.06 -1.71
N THR A 97 14.56 -4.42 -1.07
CA THR A 97 15.23 -5.70 -1.30
C THR A 97 14.40 -6.91 -0.85
N GLN A 98 13.39 -6.71 -0.04
CA GLN A 98 12.41 -7.72 0.37
C GLN A 98 11.39 -8.06 -0.74
N PHE A 99 11.30 -7.23 -1.80
CA PHE A 99 10.37 -7.40 -2.91
C PHE A 99 11.06 -7.58 -4.25
N TYR A 100 12.29 -7.10 -4.38
CA TYR A 100 12.92 -6.91 -5.68
C TYR A 100 14.42 -7.10 -5.63
N ALA A 101 14.97 -7.85 -6.61
CA ALA A 101 16.40 -8.00 -6.78
C ALA A 101 17.02 -6.81 -7.50
N ASN A 102 17.95 -6.13 -6.84
CA ASN A 102 18.70 -5.03 -7.43
C ASN A 102 19.72 -5.48 -8.50
N LYS A 103 20.19 -6.73 -8.41
CA LYS A 103 21.12 -7.32 -9.40
C LYS A 103 20.35 -8.29 -10.29
N ARG A 104 20.43 -8.08 -11.58
CA ARG A 104 19.81 -8.92 -12.61
C ARG A 104 20.86 -9.41 -13.58
N ASP A 105 20.62 -10.57 -14.20
CA ASP A 105 21.45 -11.09 -15.25
C ASP A 105 21.28 -10.30 -16.57
N LYS A 106 21.97 -10.73 -17.65
CA LYS A 106 21.92 -10.07 -18.96
C LYS A 106 20.53 -10.13 -19.59
N ASP A 107 19.71 -11.10 -19.20
CA ASP A 107 18.34 -11.32 -19.69
C ASP A 107 17.29 -10.65 -18.78
N GLY A 108 17.74 -9.86 -17.80
CA GLY A 108 16.88 -9.16 -16.85
C GLY A 108 16.26 -10.05 -15.77
N LYS A 109 16.71 -11.30 -15.66
CA LYS A 109 16.25 -12.24 -14.63
C LYS A 109 17.07 -12.07 -13.34
N ALA A 110 16.41 -12.31 -12.22
CA ALA A 110 17.04 -12.36 -10.90
C ALA A 110 16.51 -13.56 -10.12
N GLU A 111 17.38 -14.18 -9.34
CA GLU A 111 16.94 -15.13 -8.33
C GLU A 111 16.46 -14.36 -7.09
N HIS A 112 15.15 -14.10 -7.06
CA HIS A 112 14.49 -13.48 -5.91
C HIS A 112 13.23 -14.26 -5.58
N GLY A 113 13.14 -14.77 -4.34
CA GLY A 113 12.08 -15.69 -3.95
C GLY A 113 10.70 -15.07 -4.02
N PHE A 114 10.55 -13.80 -3.61
CA PHE A 114 9.28 -13.09 -3.71
C PHE A 114 8.82 -12.92 -5.17
N GLU A 115 9.72 -12.52 -6.08
CA GLU A 115 9.37 -12.37 -7.51
C GLU A 115 8.96 -13.73 -8.11
N ARG A 116 9.73 -14.81 -7.82
CA ARG A 116 9.41 -16.17 -8.24
C ARG A 116 8.06 -16.64 -7.69
N PHE A 117 7.80 -16.40 -6.41
CA PHE A 117 6.52 -16.73 -5.79
C PHE A 117 5.34 -16.05 -6.51
N LEU A 118 5.47 -14.77 -6.87
CA LEU A 118 4.43 -14.05 -7.62
C LEU A 118 4.23 -14.65 -9.01
N GLU A 119 5.31 -15.02 -9.72
CA GLU A 119 5.24 -15.69 -11.03
C GLU A 119 4.52 -17.04 -10.94
N GLU A 120 4.85 -17.88 -9.96
CA GLU A 120 4.23 -19.19 -9.72
C GLU A 120 2.71 -19.08 -9.48
N HIS A 121 2.28 -17.99 -8.89
CA HIS A 121 0.85 -17.71 -8.63
C HIS A 121 0.18 -16.85 -9.71
N ASN A 122 0.87 -16.54 -10.82
CA ASN A 122 0.40 -15.65 -11.88
C ASN A 122 -0.03 -14.26 -11.39
N ILE A 123 0.66 -13.74 -10.38
CA ILE A 123 0.45 -12.40 -9.82
C ILE A 123 1.43 -11.43 -10.48
N LYS A 124 0.91 -10.40 -11.13
CA LYS A 124 1.76 -9.40 -11.77
C LYS A 124 2.42 -8.48 -10.76
N HIS A 125 3.75 -8.42 -10.77
CA HIS A 125 4.51 -7.47 -9.97
C HIS A 125 4.64 -6.12 -10.65
N ILE A 126 4.23 -5.05 -9.98
CA ILE A 126 4.33 -3.66 -10.45
C ILE A 126 5.21 -2.88 -9.48
N LEU A 127 6.38 -2.47 -9.94
CA LEU A 127 7.26 -1.61 -9.18
C LEU A 127 6.82 -0.14 -9.30
N CYS A 128 6.74 0.56 -8.18
CA CYS A 128 6.49 2.00 -8.16
C CYS A 128 7.56 2.74 -8.95
N ARG A 129 7.16 3.74 -9.74
CA ARG A 129 8.14 4.55 -10.49
C ARG A 129 9.03 5.33 -9.53
N TYR A 130 10.33 5.31 -9.80
CA TYR A 130 11.33 6.08 -9.05
C TYR A 130 10.91 7.56 -8.99
N LYS A 131 10.90 8.16 -7.81
CA LYS A 131 10.50 9.56 -7.56
C LYS A 131 9.04 9.92 -7.92
N HIS A 132 8.12 8.96 -7.99
CA HIS A 132 6.69 9.21 -8.11
C HIS A 132 5.95 8.79 -6.83
N PRO A 133 5.90 9.65 -5.79
CA PRO A 133 5.28 9.32 -4.49
C PRO A 133 3.79 8.97 -4.59
N GLN A 134 3.15 9.30 -5.71
CA GLN A 134 1.73 9.02 -5.92
C GLN A 134 1.40 7.52 -6.01
N SER A 135 2.37 6.68 -6.39
CA SER A 135 2.13 5.25 -6.59
C SER A 135 1.91 4.49 -5.29
N ASN A 136 2.50 4.95 -4.17
CA ASN A 136 2.38 4.31 -2.85
C ASN A 136 1.60 5.14 -1.82
N GLY A 137 1.08 6.31 -2.20
CA GLY A 137 0.41 7.26 -1.31
C GLY A 137 -0.80 6.70 -0.55
N LYS A 138 -1.41 5.60 -1.01
CA LYS A 138 -2.52 4.94 -0.33
C LYS A 138 -2.06 4.19 0.92
N VAL A 139 -1.00 3.41 0.80
CA VAL A 139 -0.43 2.67 1.94
C VAL A 139 0.33 3.61 2.88
N GLU A 140 1.01 4.63 2.36
CA GLU A 140 1.63 5.68 3.19
C GLU A 140 0.58 6.37 4.08
N LYS A 141 -0.60 6.66 3.53
CA LYS A 141 -1.72 7.22 4.30
C LYS A 141 -2.23 6.27 5.37
N TRP A 142 -2.19 4.97 5.13
CA TRP A 142 -2.50 3.98 6.14
C TRP A 142 -1.46 3.97 7.27
N PHE A 143 -0.17 4.06 6.97
CA PHE A 143 0.88 4.16 7.99
C PHE A 143 0.76 5.43 8.84
N ASP A 144 0.29 6.56 8.28
CA ASP A 144 -0.05 7.74 9.09
C ASP A 144 -1.11 7.42 10.15
N LEU A 145 -2.16 6.69 9.76
CA LEU A 145 -3.21 6.26 10.67
C LEU A 145 -2.71 5.23 11.69
N TYR A 146 -1.85 4.30 11.27
CA TYR A 146 -1.19 3.36 12.17
C TYR A 146 -0.42 4.11 13.27
N ARG A 147 0.43 5.06 12.92
CA ARG A 147 1.21 5.85 13.88
C ARG A 147 0.33 6.58 14.91
N ILE A 148 -0.82 7.10 14.48
CA ILE A 148 -1.73 7.88 15.34
C ILE A 148 -2.57 6.97 16.22
N HIS A 149 -3.06 5.85 15.71
CA HIS A 149 -4.15 5.10 16.34
C HIS A 149 -3.75 3.75 16.92
N ARG A 150 -2.69 3.09 16.40
CA ARG A 150 -2.32 1.72 16.80
C ARG A 150 -2.24 1.51 18.32
N LYS A 151 -1.68 2.46 19.05
CA LYS A 151 -1.51 2.39 20.51
C LYS A 151 -2.82 2.35 21.31
N ARG A 152 -3.97 2.59 20.65
CA ARG A 152 -5.30 2.55 21.28
C ARG A 152 -5.87 1.14 21.34
N PHE A 153 -5.23 0.19 20.70
CA PHE A 153 -5.70 -1.19 20.56
C PHE A 153 -4.71 -2.15 21.22
N PRO A 154 -5.17 -3.13 21.97
CA PRO A 154 -4.31 -4.14 22.60
C PRO A 154 -3.51 -4.94 21.58
N THR A 155 -4.15 -5.37 20.47
CA THR A 155 -3.52 -6.18 19.44
C THR A 155 -3.51 -5.47 18.07
N PHE A 156 -2.67 -5.96 17.16
CA PHE A 156 -2.63 -5.49 15.78
C PHE A 156 -3.93 -5.84 15.04
N GLU A 157 -4.48 -7.02 15.30
CA GLU A 157 -5.71 -7.53 14.70
C GLU A 157 -6.91 -6.65 15.03
N GLU A 158 -7.06 -6.24 16.28
CA GLU A 158 -8.13 -5.32 16.70
C GLU A 158 -8.01 -3.95 16.02
N PHE A 159 -6.78 -3.46 15.83
CA PHE A 159 -6.55 -2.23 15.07
C PHE A 159 -6.95 -2.40 13.60
N ILE A 160 -6.60 -3.53 12.96
CA ILE A 160 -6.99 -3.83 11.58
C ILE A 160 -8.51 -3.96 11.45
N GLU A 161 -9.16 -4.64 12.38
CA GLU A 161 -10.61 -4.76 12.40
C GLU A 161 -11.29 -3.38 12.50
N TRP A 162 -10.84 -2.55 13.44
CA TRP A 162 -11.31 -1.17 13.53
C TRP A 162 -11.09 -0.39 12.23
N TYR A 163 -9.86 -0.48 11.65
CA TYR A 163 -9.54 0.21 10.42
C TYR A 163 -10.45 -0.22 9.27
N ASN A 164 -10.63 -1.51 9.07
CA ASN A 164 -11.45 -2.06 7.99
C ASN A 164 -12.95 -1.73 8.14
N ASN A 165 -13.43 -1.58 9.37
CA ASN A 165 -14.84 -1.30 9.66
C ASN A 165 -15.19 0.19 9.74
N ARG A 166 -14.19 1.08 9.75
CA ARG A 166 -14.46 2.52 9.81
C ARG A 166 -14.89 3.07 8.44
N PRO A 167 -15.64 4.19 8.39
CA PRO A 167 -15.90 4.91 7.15
C PRO A 167 -14.63 5.50 6.56
N HIS A 168 -14.41 5.35 5.26
CA HIS A 168 -13.28 5.90 4.54
C HIS A 168 -13.70 7.09 3.68
N GLY A 169 -13.09 8.26 3.89
CA GLY A 169 -13.38 9.47 3.11
C GLY A 169 -13.11 9.30 1.61
N SER A 170 -12.11 8.50 1.24
CA SER A 170 -11.82 8.18 -0.17
C SER A 170 -12.88 7.30 -0.83
N LEU A 171 -13.73 6.63 -0.06
CA LEU A 171 -14.82 5.75 -0.52
C LEU A 171 -16.20 6.38 -0.31
N ASN A 172 -16.29 7.71 -0.28
CA ASN A 172 -17.54 8.42 0.04
C ASN A 172 -18.18 7.98 1.36
N LEU A 173 -17.34 7.78 2.38
CA LEU A 173 -17.70 7.32 3.73
C LEU A 173 -18.27 5.88 3.79
N ARG A 174 -18.07 5.07 2.76
CA ARG A 174 -18.33 3.62 2.85
C ARG A 174 -17.23 2.93 3.65
N ARG A 175 -17.51 1.72 4.13
CA ARG A 175 -16.50 0.85 4.75
C ARG A 175 -15.63 0.19 3.67
N ALA A 176 -14.50 -0.34 4.09
CA ALA A 176 -13.65 -1.19 3.24
C ALA A 176 -14.29 -2.58 3.12
N GLU A 177 -14.86 -2.90 1.97
CA GLU A 177 -15.53 -4.17 1.67
C GLU A 177 -14.69 -5.05 0.74
#